data_109f5efc75fe8e8437ff9c594718627c
#
_entry.id   109f5efc75fe8e8437ff9c594718627c
#
_cell.length_a   1.000
_cell.length_b   1.000
_cell.length_c   1.000
_cell.angle_alpha   90.00
_cell.angle_beta   90.00
_cell.angle_gamma   90.00
#
_symmetry.space_group_name_H-M   'P 1'
#
loop_
_entity.id
_entity.type
_entity.pdbx_description
1 polymer ?
#
loop_
_entity_poly.entity_id
_entity_poly.type
_entity_poly.pdbx_seq_one_letter_code
_entity_poly.pdbx_strand_id
1 'polypeptide(L)'
;VNHSIEAAETISWHEVPHASIKDRKDIQQFFGDKYGNQVRVVQIGGQRDQLNGYSMELCGGTHVRNTKEIGLFKIKSEGAIASGVRRIEAVCGTAAYDWIRSVIEKSTEEEKELRLRLDATNQKLSALGADPINFPQFPHIMAGMLDKGSFEQKNAVFKDVLAHTQGLKAATIESDKALKKAQAAGAAKVASELLSELDLGANLVIAQEGSAALLQELLSGLKSRQFAQAAFCIIDDGDKLYLGALVGKDSDQNAGKLIQSLAPIAGGKGGGKPDLARGAAPLREKLSELEVSAKKLLL
;
A
#
# COMPACT_ATOMS: atom_id res chain seq x y z
N VAL A 1 5.07 23.34 20.94
CA VAL A 1 6.07 24.13 20.19
C VAL A 1 5.38 25.28 19.45
N ASN A 2 4.46 25.03 18.50
CA ASN A 2 3.86 26.12 17.72
C ASN A 2 3.08 27.13 18.58
N HIS A 3 2.41 26.69 19.63
CA HIS A 3 1.75 27.58 20.59
C HIS A 3 2.76 28.55 21.25
N SER A 4 3.92 28.05 21.69
CA SER A 4 4.99 28.91 22.25
C SER A 4 5.61 29.84 21.20
N ILE A 5 5.66 29.41 19.94
CA ILE A 5 6.10 30.28 18.83
C ILE A 5 5.10 31.42 18.60
N GLU A 6 3.81 31.13 18.60
CA GLU A 6 2.75 32.15 18.46
C GLU A 6 2.68 33.12 19.65
N ALA A 7 2.96 32.61 20.86
CA ALA A 7 3.03 33.45 22.07
C ALA A 7 4.20 34.45 22.06
N ALA A 8 5.09 34.35 21.09
CA ALA A 8 6.23 35.27 20.92
C ALA A 8 7.07 35.42 22.20
N GLU A 9 7.40 34.27 22.82
CA GLU A 9 8.08 34.27 24.10
C GLU A 9 9.55 34.69 23.96
N THR A 10 10.00 35.44 24.96
CA THR A 10 11.38 35.94 25.00
C THR A 10 12.37 34.79 25.28
N ILE A 11 13.47 34.78 24.55
CA ILE A 11 14.62 33.92 24.81
C ILE A 11 15.76 34.78 25.33
N SER A 12 16.26 34.43 26.49
CA SER A 12 17.39 35.09 27.12
C SER A 12 18.43 34.06 27.57
N TRP A 13 19.64 34.54 27.88
CA TRP A 13 20.75 33.69 28.38
C TRP A 13 21.51 34.44 29.46
N HIS A 14 22.09 33.65 30.35
CA HIS A 14 22.89 34.11 31.49
C HIS A 14 24.17 33.29 31.54
N GLU A 15 25.29 33.98 31.71
CA GLU A 15 26.55 33.35 32.05
C GLU A 15 26.69 33.33 33.59
N VAL A 16 26.79 32.14 34.13
CA VAL A 16 26.81 31.93 35.58
C VAL A 16 27.90 30.90 35.97
N PRO A 17 28.44 30.97 37.20
CA PRO A 17 29.27 29.89 37.69
C PRO A 17 28.53 28.56 37.73
N HIS A 18 29.10 27.50 37.19
CA HIS A 18 28.43 26.17 37.15
C HIS A 18 28.09 25.70 38.58
N ALA A 19 28.92 26.00 39.56
CA ALA A 19 28.65 25.67 40.95
C ALA A 19 27.37 26.27 41.52
N SER A 20 26.86 27.41 40.96
CA SER A 20 25.63 28.08 41.43
C SER A 20 24.36 27.43 40.92
N ILE A 21 24.48 26.60 39.88
CA ILE A 21 23.31 25.97 39.23
C ILE A 21 23.38 24.46 39.18
N LYS A 22 24.47 23.85 39.68
CA LYS A 22 24.73 22.40 39.62
C LYS A 22 23.58 21.56 40.20
N ASP A 23 22.95 22.01 41.29
CA ASP A 23 21.88 21.29 41.96
C ASP A 23 20.47 21.69 41.49
N ARG A 24 20.34 22.57 40.51
CA ARG A 24 19.05 23.02 39.93
C ARG A 24 18.51 21.99 38.96
N LYS A 25 17.46 21.31 39.38
CA LYS A 25 16.78 20.27 38.57
C LYS A 25 15.93 20.83 37.43
N ASP A 26 15.57 22.10 37.49
CA ASP A 26 14.83 22.85 36.50
C ASP A 26 15.68 23.34 35.33
N ILE A 27 17.02 23.20 35.43
CA ILE A 27 17.97 23.49 34.36
C ILE A 27 18.50 22.17 33.80
N GLN A 28 18.28 21.92 32.49
CA GLN A 28 18.76 20.71 31.82
C GLN A 28 20.32 20.76 31.65
N GLN A 29 21.01 19.72 32.14
CA GLN A 29 22.46 19.59 32.15
C GLN A 29 22.86 18.20 31.65
N PHE A 30 23.01 18.06 30.31
CA PHE A 30 23.15 16.74 29.67
C PHE A 30 24.61 16.18 29.65
N PHE A 31 25.64 17.03 29.87
CA PHE A 31 27.03 16.63 29.63
C PHE A 31 27.84 16.34 30.91
N GLY A 32 27.18 16.29 32.05
CA GLY A 32 27.81 15.88 33.34
C GLY A 32 29.07 16.69 33.68
N ASP A 33 30.19 15.99 33.92
CA ASP A 33 31.47 16.61 34.38
C ASP A 33 32.22 17.37 33.26
N LYS A 34 31.71 17.50 32.08
CA LYS A 34 32.33 18.19 30.94
C LYS A 34 32.12 19.71 30.92
N TYR A 35 31.39 20.24 31.89
CA TYR A 35 31.16 21.67 31.98
C TYR A 35 32.33 22.43 32.61
N GLY A 36 32.64 23.59 32.04
CA GLY A 36 33.64 24.49 32.62
C GLY A 36 33.13 25.21 33.87
N ASN A 37 33.99 26.04 34.50
CA ASN A 37 33.63 26.82 35.68
C ASN A 37 32.51 27.86 35.40
N GLN A 38 32.46 28.40 34.19
CA GLN A 38 31.41 29.29 33.72
C GLN A 38 30.59 28.58 32.65
N VAL A 39 29.26 28.67 32.74
CA VAL A 39 28.32 28.05 31.81
C VAL A 39 27.26 29.04 31.38
N ARG A 40 26.75 28.87 30.19
CA ARG A 40 25.66 29.67 29.68
C ARG A 40 24.34 28.93 29.80
N VAL A 41 23.42 29.47 30.57
CA VAL A 41 22.02 29.00 30.67
C VAL A 41 21.18 29.78 29.67
N VAL A 42 20.53 29.09 28.75
CA VAL A 42 19.53 29.64 27.83
C VAL A 42 18.15 29.33 28.41
N GLN A 43 17.27 30.30 28.46
CA GLN A 43 15.91 30.12 28.94
C GLN A 43 14.88 30.65 27.93
N ILE A 44 13.71 30.00 27.93
CA ILE A 44 12.52 30.42 27.19
C ILE A 44 11.47 30.88 28.22
N GLY A 45 10.90 32.08 28.00
CA GLY A 45 9.99 32.69 28.94
C GLY A 45 10.72 33.23 30.20
N GLY A 46 9.97 33.53 31.23
CA GLY A 46 10.49 34.11 32.48
C GLY A 46 10.94 35.56 32.34
N GLN A 47 11.57 36.07 33.38
CA GLN A 47 12.11 37.42 33.42
C GLN A 47 13.52 37.44 32.86
N ARG A 48 13.85 38.47 32.09
CA ARG A 48 15.09 38.55 31.33
C ARG A 48 16.35 38.56 32.20
N ASP A 49 16.25 39.02 33.43
CA ASP A 49 17.33 39.17 34.41
C ASP A 49 17.33 38.11 35.50
N GLN A 50 16.47 37.10 35.39
CA GLN A 50 16.34 36.00 36.34
C GLN A 50 16.34 34.66 35.61
N LEU A 51 16.82 33.60 36.31
CA LEU A 51 16.74 32.22 35.83
C LEU A 51 15.44 31.60 36.33
N ASN A 52 14.29 31.93 35.68
CA ASN A 52 12.96 31.48 36.03
C ASN A 52 12.09 31.16 34.80
N GLY A 53 12.70 30.93 33.65
CA GLY A 53 12.00 30.45 32.46
C GLY A 53 11.40 29.05 32.64
N TYR A 54 10.34 28.75 31.91
CA TYR A 54 9.71 27.42 31.98
C TYR A 54 10.56 26.34 31.27
N SER A 55 11.50 26.72 30.43
CA SER A 55 12.50 25.85 29.82
C SER A 55 13.87 26.49 29.97
N MET A 56 14.78 25.79 30.61
CA MET A 56 16.16 26.24 30.87
C MET A 56 17.15 25.12 30.57
N GLU A 57 18.22 25.46 29.84
CA GLU A 57 19.20 24.47 29.40
C GLU A 57 20.58 25.09 29.29
N LEU A 58 21.61 24.29 29.61
CA LEU A 58 23.01 24.67 29.34
C LEU A 58 23.29 24.53 27.84
N CYS A 59 23.47 25.64 27.16
CA CYS A 59 23.71 25.64 25.72
C CYS A 59 24.70 26.73 25.30
N GLY A 60 25.76 26.31 24.59
CA GLY A 60 26.76 27.20 23.99
C GLY A 60 26.41 27.64 22.55
N GLY A 61 25.31 27.16 21.96
CA GLY A 61 24.91 27.43 20.57
C GLY A 61 24.32 28.82 20.35
N THR A 62 24.00 29.13 19.10
CA THR A 62 23.31 30.35 18.71
C THR A 62 21.81 30.18 18.88
N HIS A 63 21.15 31.17 19.41
CA HIS A 63 19.70 31.17 19.65
C HIS A 63 19.04 32.42 19.07
N VAL A 64 17.79 32.27 18.65
CA VAL A 64 16.89 33.39 18.35
C VAL A 64 16.58 34.14 19.64
N ARG A 65 16.13 35.41 19.55
CA ARG A 65 15.78 36.22 20.73
C ARG A 65 14.31 36.13 21.11
N ASN A 66 13.50 35.63 20.18
CA ASN A 66 12.07 35.47 20.38
C ASN A 66 11.62 34.20 19.64
N THR A 67 10.75 33.40 20.26
CA THR A 67 10.24 32.17 19.67
C THR A 67 9.53 32.39 18.35
N LYS A 68 8.91 33.55 18.13
CA LYS A 68 8.25 33.92 16.88
C LYS A 68 9.20 33.91 15.67
N GLU A 69 10.48 34.17 15.86
CA GLU A 69 11.48 34.15 14.80
C GLU A 69 11.69 32.75 14.19
N ILE A 70 11.32 31.69 14.92
CA ILE A 70 11.37 30.31 14.44
C ILE A 70 10.38 30.08 13.28
N GLY A 71 9.25 30.78 13.32
CA GLY A 71 8.16 30.60 12.37
C GLY A 71 7.48 29.26 12.54
N LEU A 72 6.86 28.76 11.47
CA LEU A 72 6.17 27.47 11.50
C LEU A 72 7.16 26.33 11.83
N PHE A 73 6.82 25.52 12.83
CA PHE A 73 7.54 24.30 13.17
C PHE A 73 6.74 23.06 12.79
N LYS A 74 7.36 22.11 12.08
CA LYS A 74 6.72 20.86 11.66
C LYS A 74 7.65 19.66 11.84
N ILE A 75 7.16 18.62 12.51
CA ILE A 75 7.85 17.33 12.58
C ILE A 75 7.63 16.61 11.25
N LYS A 76 8.72 16.21 10.61
CA LYS A 76 8.72 15.41 9.37
C LYS A 76 8.58 13.93 9.67
N SER A 77 9.36 13.44 10.62
CA SER A 77 9.41 12.03 11.00
C SER A 77 9.83 11.85 12.45
N GLU A 78 9.42 10.74 13.02
CA GLU A 78 9.86 10.23 14.30
C GLU A 78 10.03 8.72 14.19
N GLY A 79 11.16 8.18 14.67
CA GLY A 79 11.42 6.76 14.59
C GLY A 79 12.48 6.30 15.60
N ALA A 80 12.48 5.02 15.92
CA ALA A 80 13.54 4.39 16.68
C ALA A 80 14.76 4.14 15.78
N ILE A 81 15.95 4.51 16.24
CA ILE A 81 17.23 4.27 15.54
C ILE A 81 18.10 3.25 16.26
N ALA A 82 17.87 3.04 17.57
CA ALA A 82 18.50 2.02 18.39
C ALA A 82 17.61 1.73 19.60
N SER A 83 17.95 0.70 20.38
CA SER A 83 17.24 0.40 21.62
C SER A 83 17.28 1.61 22.57
N GLY A 84 16.10 2.13 22.93
CA GLY A 84 15.97 3.29 23.82
C GLY A 84 16.32 4.65 23.19
N VAL A 85 16.67 4.71 21.89
CA VAL A 85 17.01 5.96 21.19
C VAL A 85 16.01 6.25 20.09
N ARG A 86 15.36 7.43 20.15
CA ARG A 86 14.44 7.93 19.13
C ARG A 86 15.05 9.13 18.42
N ARG A 87 14.82 9.20 17.11
CA ARG A 87 15.21 10.32 16.27
C ARG A 87 13.96 11.06 15.80
N ILE A 88 13.97 12.38 15.98
CA ILE A 88 12.96 13.29 15.45
C ILE A 88 13.62 14.17 14.39
N GLU A 89 13.03 14.25 13.22
CA GLU A 89 13.38 15.21 12.18
C GLU A 89 12.28 16.26 12.08
N ALA A 90 12.68 17.52 12.12
CA ALA A 90 11.76 18.63 12.04
C ALA A 90 12.30 19.73 11.12
N VAL A 91 11.40 20.55 10.61
CA VAL A 91 11.71 21.75 9.83
C VAL A 91 10.98 22.94 10.42
N CYS A 92 11.52 24.15 10.21
CA CYS A 92 10.90 25.39 10.67
C CYS A 92 11.03 26.51 9.63
N GLY A 93 10.29 27.59 9.85
CA GLY A 93 10.28 28.76 8.97
C GLY A 93 9.85 28.43 7.55
N THR A 94 10.51 29.00 6.56
CA THR A 94 10.22 28.79 5.14
C THR A 94 10.35 27.32 4.73
N ALA A 95 11.34 26.59 5.24
CA ALA A 95 11.54 25.19 4.95
C ALA A 95 10.36 24.30 5.39
N ALA A 96 9.62 24.71 6.43
CA ALA A 96 8.40 24.00 6.83
C ALA A 96 7.26 24.19 5.83
N TYR A 97 7.11 25.38 5.27
CA TYR A 97 6.13 25.65 4.21
C TYR A 97 6.46 24.90 2.92
N ASP A 98 7.73 24.93 2.50
CA ASP A 98 8.17 24.24 1.30
C ASP A 98 7.97 22.72 1.43
N TRP A 99 8.26 22.17 2.60
CA TRP A 99 8.02 20.76 2.88
C TRP A 99 6.53 20.40 2.83
N ILE A 100 5.66 21.19 3.48
CA ILE A 100 4.20 20.98 3.43
C ILE A 100 3.70 21.03 2.00
N ARG A 101 4.12 22.02 1.21
CA ARG A 101 3.76 22.15 -0.21
C ARG A 101 4.17 20.92 -0.99
N SER A 102 5.42 20.46 -0.84
CA SER A 102 5.92 19.26 -1.54
C SER A 102 5.16 17.99 -1.18
N VAL A 103 4.72 17.84 0.07
CA VAL A 103 3.91 16.69 0.50
C VAL A 103 2.50 16.75 -0.10
N ILE A 104 1.89 17.92 -0.13
CA ILE A 104 0.57 18.11 -0.74
C ILE A 104 0.62 17.84 -2.24
N GLU A 105 1.62 18.36 -2.96
CA GLU A 105 1.81 18.11 -4.40
C GLU A 105 1.95 16.62 -4.69
N LYS A 106 2.79 15.90 -3.94
CA LYS A 106 2.93 14.44 -4.06
C LYS A 106 1.63 13.69 -3.78
N SER A 107 0.92 14.09 -2.71
CA SER A 107 -0.36 13.47 -2.37
C SER A 107 -1.44 13.72 -3.42
N THR A 108 -1.43 14.88 -4.05
CA THR A 108 -2.36 15.21 -5.13
C THR A 108 -2.09 14.38 -6.40
N GLU A 109 -0.82 14.17 -6.71
CA GLU A 109 -0.43 13.32 -7.85
C GLU A 109 -0.78 11.86 -7.60
N GLU A 110 -0.50 11.37 -6.40
CA GLU A 110 -0.89 10.01 -5.99
C GLU A 110 -2.42 9.82 -5.99
N GLU A 111 -3.17 10.84 -5.58
CA GLU A 111 -4.65 10.79 -5.64
C GLU A 111 -5.15 10.57 -7.06
N LYS A 112 -4.60 11.28 -8.06
CA LYS A 112 -5.00 11.11 -9.45
C LYS A 112 -4.78 9.66 -9.93
N GLU A 113 -3.63 9.08 -9.64
CA GLU A 113 -3.32 7.70 -10.02
C GLU A 113 -4.26 6.70 -9.33
N LEU A 114 -4.49 6.86 -8.03
CA LEU A 114 -5.39 6.02 -7.27
C LEU A 114 -6.84 6.14 -7.75
N ARG A 115 -7.28 7.33 -8.10
CA ARG A 115 -8.63 7.59 -8.63
C ARG A 115 -8.83 6.86 -9.96
N LEU A 116 -7.89 7.01 -10.90
CA LEU A 116 -7.94 6.30 -12.18
C LEU A 116 -8.00 4.79 -11.98
N ARG A 117 -7.22 4.25 -11.04
CA ARG A 117 -7.24 2.82 -10.73
C ARG A 117 -8.57 2.38 -10.12
N LEU A 118 -9.12 3.14 -9.17
CA LEU A 118 -10.41 2.86 -8.55
C LEU A 118 -11.53 2.85 -9.59
N ASP A 119 -11.56 3.87 -10.47
CA ASP A 119 -12.57 3.99 -11.50
C ASP A 119 -12.49 2.85 -12.52
N ALA A 120 -11.30 2.47 -12.97
CA ALA A 120 -11.09 1.33 -13.85
C ALA A 120 -11.52 0.00 -13.21
N THR A 121 -11.25 -0.18 -11.90
CA THR A 121 -11.68 -1.36 -11.16
C THR A 121 -13.19 -1.39 -10.97
N ASN A 122 -13.82 -0.25 -10.67
CA ASN A 122 -15.26 -0.11 -10.53
C ASN A 122 -16.01 -0.39 -11.85
N GLN A 123 -15.48 0.01 -13.00
CA GLN A 123 -16.04 -0.36 -14.31
C GLN A 123 -16.07 -1.89 -14.49
N LYS A 124 -14.98 -2.58 -14.09
CA LYS A 124 -14.93 -4.05 -14.15
C LYS A 124 -15.89 -4.70 -13.16
N LEU A 125 -16.04 -4.15 -11.95
CA LEU A 125 -17.04 -4.62 -10.98
C LEU A 125 -18.45 -4.50 -11.53
N SER A 126 -18.82 -3.33 -12.07
CA SER A 126 -20.12 -3.09 -12.66
C SER A 126 -20.40 -4.03 -13.85
N ALA A 127 -19.40 -4.31 -14.69
CA ALA A 127 -19.54 -5.26 -15.79
C ALA A 127 -19.79 -6.71 -15.31
N LEU A 128 -19.39 -7.04 -14.10
CA LEU A 128 -19.66 -8.33 -13.43
C LEU A 128 -20.94 -8.31 -12.59
N GLY A 129 -21.72 -7.21 -12.62
CA GLY A 129 -22.94 -7.05 -11.82
C GLY A 129 -22.67 -6.88 -10.32
N ALA A 130 -21.45 -6.49 -9.95
CA ALA A 130 -21.07 -6.22 -8.56
C ALA A 130 -21.06 -4.70 -8.27
N ASP A 131 -21.31 -4.35 -7.01
CA ASP A 131 -21.39 -2.96 -6.59
C ASP A 131 -20.01 -2.28 -6.64
N PRO A 132 -19.91 -1.06 -7.18
CA PRO A 132 -18.67 -0.28 -7.16
C PRO A 132 -18.37 0.22 -5.75
N ILE A 133 -17.09 0.39 -5.45
CA ILE A 133 -16.62 1.01 -4.21
C ILE A 133 -16.57 2.52 -4.42
N ASN A 134 -17.45 3.25 -3.73
CA ASN A 134 -17.52 4.69 -3.80
C ASN A 134 -16.57 5.34 -2.80
N PHE A 135 -15.82 6.32 -3.25
CA PHE A 135 -14.99 7.17 -2.40
C PHE A 135 -15.17 8.63 -2.81
N PRO A 136 -15.45 9.56 -1.86
CA PRO A 136 -15.74 10.94 -2.19
C PRO A 136 -14.57 11.61 -2.92
N GLN A 137 -14.90 12.57 -3.79
CA GLN A 137 -13.86 13.42 -4.36
C GLN A 137 -13.30 14.35 -3.29
N PHE A 138 -12.02 14.64 -3.38
CA PHE A 138 -11.42 15.61 -2.50
C PHE A 138 -11.99 17.00 -2.84
N PRO A 139 -12.49 17.78 -1.85
CA PRO A 139 -12.88 19.16 -2.09
C PRO A 139 -11.67 19.90 -2.65
N HIS A 140 -11.85 20.66 -3.72
CA HIS A 140 -10.79 21.47 -4.29
C HIS A 140 -10.17 22.35 -3.20
N ILE A 141 -9.03 21.93 -2.69
CA ILE A 141 -8.26 22.75 -1.76
C ILE A 141 -7.71 23.90 -2.59
N MET A 142 -8.24 25.08 -2.31
CA MET A 142 -7.73 26.27 -2.95
C MET A 142 -6.25 26.42 -2.58
N ALA A 143 -5.36 26.32 -3.55
CA ALA A 143 -3.92 26.56 -3.37
C ALA A 143 -3.65 27.89 -2.62
N GLY A 144 -4.56 28.87 -2.74
CA GLY A 144 -4.54 30.12 -1.98
C GLY A 144 -4.73 29.99 -0.46
N MET A 145 -5.29 28.90 0.05
CA MET A 145 -5.38 28.66 1.50
C MET A 145 -4.01 28.35 2.13
N LEU A 146 -3.11 27.74 1.38
CA LEU A 146 -1.75 27.50 1.84
C LEU A 146 -0.91 28.77 1.92
N ASP A 147 -1.19 29.76 1.07
CA ASP A 147 -0.43 31.01 1.04
C ASP A 147 -0.96 32.05 2.04
N LYS A 148 -2.26 32.12 2.28
CA LYS A 148 -2.91 33.19 3.05
C LYS A 148 -3.54 32.77 4.37
N GLY A 149 -3.71 31.47 4.65
CA GLY A 149 -4.37 30.98 5.88
C GLY A 149 -3.50 31.08 7.13
N SER A 150 -4.15 31.04 8.31
CA SER A 150 -3.47 30.88 9.60
C SER A 150 -2.73 29.54 9.66
N PHE A 151 -1.82 29.41 10.64
CA PHE A 151 -1.12 28.12 10.88
C PHE A 151 -2.09 26.97 11.08
N GLU A 152 -3.14 27.16 11.87
CA GLU A 152 -4.13 26.12 12.15
C GLU A 152 -4.87 25.68 10.88
N GLN A 153 -5.27 26.64 10.04
CA GLN A 153 -5.92 26.37 8.75
C GLN A 153 -5.00 25.56 7.82
N LYS A 154 -3.72 25.95 7.70
CA LYS A 154 -2.73 25.25 6.88
C LYS A 154 -2.48 23.81 7.39
N ASN A 155 -2.41 23.64 8.70
CA ASN A 155 -2.22 22.34 9.30
C ASN A 155 -3.45 21.43 9.18
N ALA A 156 -4.67 22.00 9.25
CA ALA A 156 -5.91 21.28 8.98
C ALA A 156 -5.93 20.75 7.53
N VAL A 157 -5.71 21.64 6.55
CA VAL A 157 -5.62 21.27 5.13
C VAL A 157 -4.60 20.17 4.90
N PHE A 158 -3.42 20.28 5.48
CA PHE A 158 -2.37 19.25 5.36
C PHE A 158 -2.83 17.89 5.90
N LYS A 159 -3.48 17.88 7.06
CA LYS A 159 -4.01 16.64 7.66
C LYS A 159 -5.13 16.05 6.80
N ASP A 160 -6.02 16.89 6.29
CA ASP A 160 -7.16 16.46 5.47
C ASP A 160 -6.69 15.85 4.15
N VAL A 161 -5.67 16.43 3.50
CA VAL A 161 -5.06 15.86 2.28
C VAL A 161 -4.50 14.46 2.56
N LEU A 162 -3.72 14.32 3.63
CA LEU A 162 -3.12 13.03 3.97
C LEU A 162 -4.17 11.98 4.33
N ALA A 163 -5.18 12.35 5.11
CA ALA A 163 -6.26 11.46 5.51
C ALA A 163 -7.08 11.01 4.28
N HIS A 164 -7.38 11.93 3.37
CA HIS A 164 -8.09 11.62 2.13
C HIS A 164 -7.30 10.66 1.25
N THR A 165 -6.01 10.94 1.00
CA THR A 165 -5.15 10.06 0.19
C THR A 165 -5.05 8.65 0.82
N GLN A 166 -4.93 8.56 2.15
CA GLN A 166 -4.97 7.28 2.86
C GLN A 166 -6.30 6.55 2.71
N GLY A 167 -7.41 7.25 2.82
CA GLY A 167 -8.75 6.70 2.61
C GLY A 167 -8.94 6.17 1.20
N LEU A 168 -8.49 6.91 0.18
CA LEU A 168 -8.55 6.49 -1.22
C LEU A 168 -7.67 5.26 -1.50
N LYS A 169 -6.48 5.15 -0.88
CA LYS A 169 -5.67 3.92 -0.92
C LYS A 169 -6.43 2.71 -0.38
N ALA A 170 -7.08 2.88 0.77
CA ALA A 170 -7.87 1.81 1.37
C ALA A 170 -9.05 1.39 0.47
N ALA A 171 -9.79 2.35 -0.10
CA ALA A 171 -10.87 2.10 -1.04
C ALA A 171 -10.40 1.39 -2.32
N THR A 172 -9.23 1.75 -2.84
CA THR A 172 -8.62 1.08 -4.01
C THR A 172 -8.27 -0.38 -3.70
N ILE A 173 -7.70 -0.64 -2.52
CA ILE A 173 -7.39 -2.02 -2.08
C ILE A 173 -8.68 -2.84 -1.90
N GLU A 174 -9.71 -2.23 -1.33
CA GLU A 174 -11.02 -2.87 -1.15
C GLU A 174 -11.67 -3.20 -2.49
N SER A 175 -11.63 -2.28 -3.45
CA SER A 175 -12.13 -2.47 -4.82
C SER A 175 -11.41 -3.61 -5.53
N ASP A 176 -10.07 -3.71 -5.42
CA ASP A 176 -9.30 -4.83 -5.98
C ASP A 176 -9.70 -6.19 -5.36
N LYS A 177 -9.97 -6.22 -4.04
CA LYS A 177 -10.46 -7.43 -3.35
C LYS A 177 -11.87 -7.79 -3.81
N ALA A 178 -12.74 -6.81 -3.92
CA ALA A 178 -14.11 -7.00 -4.41
C ALA A 178 -14.12 -7.54 -5.85
N LEU A 179 -13.27 -7.00 -6.73
CA LEU A 179 -13.12 -7.47 -8.11
C LEU A 179 -12.68 -8.94 -8.16
N LYS A 180 -11.67 -9.31 -7.38
CA LYS A 180 -11.24 -10.72 -7.31
C LYS A 180 -12.35 -11.64 -6.83
N LYS A 181 -13.11 -11.21 -5.83
CA LYS A 181 -14.26 -11.98 -5.31
C LYS A 181 -15.37 -12.13 -6.35
N ALA A 182 -15.72 -11.04 -7.04
CA ALA A 182 -16.74 -11.06 -8.10
C ALA A 182 -16.34 -11.96 -9.28
N GLN A 183 -15.08 -11.88 -9.71
CA GLN A 183 -14.52 -12.75 -10.75
C GLN A 183 -14.57 -14.23 -10.34
N ALA A 184 -14.21 -14.55 -9.08
CA ALA A 184 -14.28 -15.92 -8.58
C ALA A 184 -15.72 -16.43 -8.51
N ALA A 185 -16.66 -15.62 -8.05
CA ALA A 185 -18.09 -15.98 -7.99
C ALA A 185 -18.68 -16.22 -9.39
N GLY A 186 -18.36 -15.35 -10.35
CA GLY A 186 -18.76 -15.53 -11.75
C GLY A 186 -18.17 -16.79 -12.36
N ALA A 187 -16.88 -17.04 -12.11
CA ALA A 187 -16.18 -18.24 -12.56
C ALA A 187 -16.77 -19.53 -11.97
N ALA A 188 -17.13 -19.52 -10.69
CA ALA A 188 -17.75 -20.67 -10.01
C ALA A 188 -19.13 -21.02 -10.62
N LYS A 189 -19.94 -20.00 -10.95
CA LYS A 189 -21.23 -20.18 -11.61
C LYS A 189 -21.04 -20.83 -12.99
N VAL A 190 -20.18 -20.25 -13.84
CA VAL A 190 -19.89 -20.77 -15.19
C VAL A 190 -19.32 -22.19 -15.10
N ALA A 191 -18.38 -22.46 -14.20
CA ALA A 191 -17.83 -23.79 -14.01
C ALA A 191 -18.90 -24.82 -13.60
N SER A 192 -19.82 -24.42 -12.69
CA SER A 192 -20.90 -25.31 -12.26
C SER A 192 -21.88 -25.65 -13.39
N GLU A 193 -22.25 -24.67 -14.21
CA GLU A 193 -23.10 -24.83 -15.39
C GLU A 193 -22.43 -25.77 -16.40
N LEU A 194 -21.19 -25.50 -16.81
CA LEU A 194 -20.42 -26.34 -17.73
C LEU A 194 -20.30 -27.79 -17.23
N LEU A 195 -19.94 -27.99 -15.96
CA LEU A 195 -19.77 -29.31 -15.38
C LEU A 195 -21.09 -30.08 -15.20
N SER A 196 -22.24 -29.41 -15.24
CA SER A 196 -23.56 -30.07 -15.20
C SER A 196 -23.99 -30.65 -16.56
N GLU A 197 -23.41 -30.13 -17.65
CA GLU A 197 -23.72 -30.54 -19.02
C GLU A 197 -22.78 -31.61 -19.57
N LEU A 198 -21.65 -31.87 -18.86
CA LEU A 198 -20.62 -32.82 -19.30
C LEU A 198 -20.86 -34.24 -18.80
N ASP A 199 -20.52 -35.23 -19.64
CA ASP A 199 -20.46 -36.63 -19.22
C ASP A 199 -19.17 -36.88 -18.40
N LEU A 200 -19.34 -36.93 -17.09
CA LEU A 200 -18.23 -37.17 -16.14
C LEU A 200 -17.76 -38.64 -16.13
N GLY A 201 -18.35 -39.54 -16.89
CA GLY A 201 -17.92 -40.92 -17.04
C GLY A 201 -16.82 -41.12 -18.09
N ALA A 202 -16.54 -40.08 -18.89
CA ALA A 202 -15.54 -40.15 -19.98
C ALA A 202 -14.38 -39.16 -19.73
N ASN A 203 -13.29 -39.33 -20.50
CA ASN A 203 -12.23 -38.31 -20.54
C ASN A 203 -12.74 -37.02 -21.14
N LEU A 204 -12.25 -35.90 -20.65
CA LEU A 204 -12.75 -34.57 -21.02
C LEU A 204 -11.66 -33.67 -21.60
N VAL A 205 -12.01 -32.95 -22.67
CA VAL A 205 -11.26 -31.80 -23.15
C VAL A 205 -12.23 -30.62 -23.15
N ILE A 206 -11.95 -29.62 -22.31
CA ILE A 206 -12.78 -28.42 -22.10
C ILE A 206 -12.02 -27.22 -22.63
N ALA A 207 -12.53 -26.58 -23.69
CA ALA A 207 -12.00 -25.32 -24.20
C ALA A 207 -13.07 -24.24 -24.04
N GLN A 208 -12.74 -23.15 -23.33
CA GLN A 208 -13.69 -22.10 -22.97
C GLN A 208 -13.00 -20.74 -22.87
N GLU A 209 -13.71 -19.69 -23.23
CA GLU A 209 -13.31 -18.32 -22.91
C GLU A 209 -13.53 -18.05 -21.41
N GLY A 210 -12.60 -17.36 -20.78
CA GLY A 210 -12.70 -17.03 -19.36
C GLY A 210 -11.38 -16.61 -18.72
N SER A 211 -11.32 -16.70 -17.42
CA SER A 211 -10.13 -16.29 -16.65
C SER A 211 -9.42 -17.47 -15.98
N ALA A 212 -8.24 -17.22 -15.42
CA ALA A 212 -7.57 -18.18 -14.56
C ALA A 212 -8.44 -18.69 -13.40
N ALA A 213 -9.41 -17.86 -12.93
CA ALA A 213 -10.36 -18.28 -11.91
C ALA A 213 -11.31 -19.36 -12.42
N LEU A 214 -11.75 -19.28 -13.67
CA LEU A 214 -12.61 -20.33 -14.27
C LEU A 214 -11.87 -21.67 -14.34
N LEU A 215 -10.59 -21.67 -14.75
CA LEU A 215 -9.78 -22.89 -14.72
C LEU A 215 -9.70 -23.49 -13.31
N GLN A 216 -9.46 -22.64 -12.31
CA GLN A 216 -9.40 -23.05 -10.91
C GLN A 216 -10.71 -23.72 -10.46
N GLU A 217 -11.86 -23.11 -10.77
CA GLU A 217 -13.18 -23.60 -10.40
C GLU A 217 -13.54 -24.88 -11.14
N LEU A 218 -13.20 -25.02 -12.43
CA LEU A 218 -13.39 -26.26 -13.18
C LEU A 218 -12.60 -27.42 -12.57
N LEU A 219 -11.30 -27.23 -12.31
CA LEU A 219 -10.48 -28.27 -11.70
C LEU A 219 -10.94 -28.64 -10.27
N SER A 220 -11.37 -27.64 -9.48
CA SER A 220 -11.92 -27.83 -8.15
C SER A 220 -13.27 -28.56 -8.19
N GLY A 221 -14.11 -28.18 -9.12
CA GLY A 221 -15.44 -28.79 -9.35
C GLY A 221 -15.35 -30.23 -9.82
N LEU A 222 -14.44 -30.56 -10.72
CA LEU A 222 -14.14 -31.94 -11.11
C LEU A 222 -13.65 -32.76 -9.91
N LYS A 223 -12.73 -32.22 -9.13
CA LYS A 223 -12.18 -32.89 -7.94
C LYS A 223 -13.26 -33.13 -6.88
N SER A 224 -14.13 -32.15 -6.60
CA SER A 224 -15.22 -32.28 -5.61
C SER A 224 -16.27 -33.31 -6.02
N ARG A 225 -16.48 -33.51 -7.33
CA ARG A 225 -17.35 -34.53 -7.89
C ARG A 225 -16.70 -35.91 -8.01
N GLN A 226 -15.48 -36.06 -7.45
CA GLN A 226 -14.71 -37.32 -7.49
C GLN A 226 -14.49 -37.82 -8.92
N PHE A 227 -14.25 -36.90 -9.87
CA PHE A 227 -14.01 -37.24 -11.27
C PHE A 227 -12.89 -38.29 -11.40
N ALA A 228 -13.21 -39.41 -12.01
CA ALA A 228 -12.34 -40.63 -12.00
C ALA A 228 -11.48 -40.75 -13.24
N GLN A 229 -11.80 -40.06 -14.32
CA GLN A 229 -11.13 -40.09 -15.62
C GLN A 229 -10.05 -39.00 -15.76
N ALA A 230 -9.60 -38.69 -16.98
CA ALA A 230 -8.67 -37.60 -17.24
C ALA A 230 -9.40 -36.38 -17.89
N ALA A 231 -9.08 -35.18 -17.39
CA ALA A 231 -9.60 -33.92 -17.97
C ALA A 231 -8.42 -33.01 -18.34
N PHE A 232 -8.54 -32.36 -19.50
CA PHE A 232 -7.67 -31.28 -19.93
C PHE A 232 -8.51 -30.04 -20.23
N CYS A 233 -8.22 -28.95 -19.51
CA CYS A 233 -8.93 -27.68 -19.63
C CYS A 233 -8.05 -26.63 -20.29
N ILE A 234 -8.59 -25.89 -21.25
CA ILE A 234 -7.95 -24.79 -21.96
C ILE A 234 -8.86 -23.56 -21.76
N ILE A 235 -8.38 -22.56 -21.07
CA ILE A 235 -9.13 -21.31 -20.83
C ILE A 235 -8.41 -20.16 -21.51
N ASP A 236 -9.11 -19.52 -22.47
CA ASP A 236 -8.63 -18.36 -23.20
C ASP A 236 -9.08 -17.06 -22.46
N ASP A 237 -8.14 -16.28 -21.92
CA ASP A 237 -8.45 -15.05 -21.20
C ASP A 237 -8.40 -13.78 -22.07
N GLY A 238 -8.15 -13.92 -23.36
CA GLY A 238 -8.00 -12.80 -24.28
C GLY A 238 -6.54 -12.37 -24.50
N ASP A 239 -5.64 -12.69 -23.57
CA ASP A 239 -4.21 -12.41 -23.69
C ASP A 239 -3.37 -13.68 -23.87
N LYS A 240 -3.77 -14.78 -23.22
CA LYS A 240 -3.07 -16.07 -23.23
C LYS A 240 -4.02 -17.22 -22.91
N LEU A 241 -3.54 -18.43 -23.07
CA LEU A 241 -4.22 -19.67 -22.68
C LEU A 241 -3.76 -20.12 -21.31
N TYR A 242 -4.71 -20.36 -20.39
CA TYR A 242 -4.46 -21.08 -19.16
C TYR A 242 -4.79 -22.56 -19.38
N LEU A 243 -3.89 -23.44 -18.94
CA LEU A 243 -3.96 -24.88 -19.12
C LEU A 243 -4.11 -25.58 -17.79
N GLY A 244 -4.97 -26.57 -17.72
CA GLY A 244 -5.15 -27.39 -16.53
C GLY A 244 -5.37 -28.84 -16.89
N ALA A 245 -4.75 -29.75 -16.15
CA ALA A 245 -5.01 -31.18 -16.27
C ALA A 245 -5.35 -31.76 -14.90
N LEU A 246 -6.38 -32.57 -14.84
CA LEU A 246 -6.77 -33.34 -13.66
C LEU A 246 -6.90 -34.81 -14.09
N VAL A 247 -6.33 -35.71 -13.30
CA VAL A 247 -6.37 -37.15 -13.54
C VAL A 247 -6.94 -37.85 -12.32
N GLY A 248 -8.03 -38.53 -12.52
CA GLY A 248 -8.70 -39.32 -11.50
C GLY A 248 -8.11 -40.76 -11.38
N LYS A 249 -8.71 -41.50 -10.47
CA LYS A 249 -8.19 -42.84 -10.06
C LYS A 249 -8.35 -43.95 -11.12
N ASP A 250 -9.27 -43.79 -12.09
CA ASP A 250 -9.59 -44.79 -13.09
C ASP A 250 -8.83 -44.56 -14.42
N SER A 251 -7.92 -43.58 -14.44
CA SER A 251 -7.13 -43.21 -15.61
C SER A 251 -5.65 -43.48 -15.40
N ASP A 252 -5.00 -44.06 -16.39
CA ASP A 252 -3.55 -44.28 -16.43
C ASP A 252 -2.73 -43.07 -16.87
N GLN A 253 -3.41 -41.94 -17.11
CA GLN A 253 -2.76 -40.72 -17.53
C GLN A 253 -1.99 -40.03 -16.39
N ASN A 254 -1.19 -39.03 -16.72
CA ASN A 254 -0.42 -38.25 -15.76
C ASN A 254 -0.59 -36.76 -16.11
N ALA A 255 -1.22 -36.00 -15.21
CA ALA A 255 -1.52 -34.59 -15.43
C ALA A 255 -0.26 -33.74 -15.72
N GLY A 256 0.83 -34.01 -15.02
CA GLY A 256 2.10 -33.31 -15.25
C GLY A 256 2.64 -33.55 -16.65
N LYS A 257 2.58 -34.81 -17.14
CA LYS A 257 3.01 -35.17 -18.48
C LYS A 257 2.09 -34.61 -19.55
N LEU A 258 0.76 -34.57 -19.33
CA LEU A 258 -0.19 -33.95 -20.25
C LEU A 258 0.15 -32.45 -20.45
N ILE A 259 0.37 -31.71 -19.37
CA ILE A 259 0.77 -30.28 -19.47
C ILE A 259 2.12 -30.16 -20.19
N GLN A 260 3.12 -30.99 -19.84
CA GLN A 260 4.45 -30.93 -20.47
C GLN A 260 4.43 -31.25 -21.97
N SER A 261 3.54 -32.12 -22.41
CA SER A 261 3.41 -32.49 -23.83
C SER A 261 2.59 -31.47 -24.63
N LEU A 262 1.54 -30.93 -24.03
CA LEU A 262 0.56 -30.07 -24.72
C LEU A 262 0.91 -28.58 -24.68
N ALA A 263 1.43 -28.07 -23.55
CA ALA A 263 1.72 -26.63 -23.42
C ALA A 263 2.71 -26.08 -24.48
N PRO A 264 3.76 -26.82 -24.90
CA PRO A 264 4.69 -26.35 -25.93
C PRO A 264 4.04 -26.11 -27.31
N ILE A 265 2.91 -26.75 -27.65
CA ILE A 265 2.18 -26.55 -28.89
C ILE A 265 1.78 -25.07 -29.06
N ALA A 266 1.40 -24.42 -27.96
CA ALA A 266 1.07 -23.00 -27.93
C ALA A 266 2.18 -22.13 -27.30
N GLY A 267 3.45 -22.60 -27.38
CA GLY A 267 4.61 -21.87 -26.86
C GLY A 267 4.65 -21.77 -25.33
N GLY A 268 3.88 -22.61 -24.64
CA GLY A 268 3.67 -22.53 -23.22
C GLY A 268 4.60 -23.44 -22.40
N LYS A 269 4.44 -23.33 -21.07
CA LYS A 269 5.12 -24.13 -20.05
C LYS A 269 4.15 -24.44 -18.91
N GLY A 270 4.44 -25.53 -18.22
CA GLY A 270 3.70 -25.90 -17.04
C GLY A 270 4.16 -27.23 -16.47
N GLY A 271 3.45 -27.70 -15.45
CA GLY A 271 3.73 -28.96 -14.78
C GLY A 271 2.90 -29.07 -13.50
N GLY A 272 3.18 -30.12 -12.75
CA GLY A 272 2.47 -30.38 -11.51
C GLY A 272 2.65 -31.81 -11.05
N LYS A 273 1.74 -32.26 -10.20
CA LYS A 273 1.67 -33.63 -9.70
C LYS A 273 0.99 -34.57 -10.75
N PRO A 274 1.09 -35.89 -10.56
CA PRO A 274 0.41 -36.85 -11.45
C PRO A 274 -1.11 -36.64 -11.51
N ASP A 275 -1.74 -36.22 -10.45
CA ASP A 275 -3.19 -36.01 -10.30
C ASP A 275 -3.66 -34.62 -10.74
N LEU A 276 -2.80 -33.61 -10.62
CA LEU A 276 -3.17 -32.20 -10.90
C LEU A 276 -1.96 -31.40 -11.40
N ALA A 277 -2.10 -30.81 -12.56
CA ALA A 277 -1.07 -29.96 -13.15
C ALA A 277 -1.68 -28.72 -13.81
N ARG A 278 -0.88 -27.66 -13.95
CA ARG A 278 -1.27 -26.39 -14.56
C ARG A 278 -0.15 -25.84 -15.43
N GLY A 279 -0.55 -25.02 -16.39
CA GLY A 279 0.37 -24.34 -17.28
C GLY A 279 -0.26 -23.07 -17.85
N ALA A 280 0.53 -22.38 -18.65
CA ALA A 280 0.05 -21.25 -19.45
C ALA A 280 0.81 -21.20 -20.77
N ALA A 281 0.16 -20.69 -21.82
CA ALA A 281 0.71 -20.61 -23.16
C ALA A 281 0.33 -19.28 -23.81
N PRO A 282 1.30 -18.53 -24.40
CA PRO A 282 1.05 -17.19 -24.93
C PRO A 282 0.38 -17.17 -26.31
N LEU A 283 0.50 -18.27 -27.11
CA LEU A 283 0.01 -18.31 -28.50
C LEU A 283 -1.46 -18.74 -28.58
N ARG A 284 -2.37 -17.79 -28.42
CA ARG A 284 -3.83 -18.01 -28.45
C ARG A 284 -4.32 -18.56 -29.78
N GLU A 285 -3.70 -18.16 -30.89
CA GLU A 285 -3.98 -18.64 -32.24
C GLU A 285 -3.78 -20.17 -32.40
N LYS A 286 -3.07 -20.77 -31.46
CA LYS A 286 -2.86 -22.23 -31.40
C LYS A 286 -3.91 -22.99 -30.57
N LEU A 287 -4.96 -22.33 -30.10
CA LEU A 287 -6.02 -22.95 -29.28
C LEU A 287 -6.63 -24.18 -29.98
N SER A 288 -7.02 -24.05 -31.25
CA SER A 288 -7.62 -25.17 -32.01
C SER A 288 -6.66 -26.34 -32.20
N GLU A 289 -5.39 -26.07 -32.49
CA GLU A 289 -4.34 -27.11 -32.62
C GLU A 289 -4.11 -27.84 -31.30
N LEU A 290 -4.09 -27.05 -30.18
CA LEU A 290 -3.92 -27.57 -28.84
C LEU A 290 -5.12 -28.44 -28.43
N GLU A 291 -6.35 -28.04 -28.73
CA GLU A 291 -7.58 -28.78 -28.46
C GLU A 291 -7.61 -30.12 -29.21
N VAL A 292 -7.32 -30.09 -30.51
CA VAL A 292 -7.23 -31.31 -31.33
C VAL A 292 -6.18 -32.25 -30.78
N SER A 293 -5.01 -31.77 -30.42
CA SER A 293 -3.93 -32.55 -29.83
C SER A 293 -4.31 -33.17 -28.48
N ALA A 294 -4.99 -32.41 -27.64
CA ALA A 294 -5.51 -32.88 -26.36
C ALA A 294 -6.56 -33.99 -26.55
N LYS A 295 -7.51 -33.81 -27.49
CA LYS A 295 -8.48 -34.84 -27.83
C LYS A 295 -7.82 -36.12 -28.33
N LYS A 296 -6.79 -36.02 -29.18
CA LYS A 296 -6.05 -37.17 -29.69
C LYS A 296 -5.28 -37.96 -28.61
N LEU A 297 -4.90 -37.27 -27.54
CA LEU A 297 -4.16 -37.91 -26.43
C LEU A 297 -5.10 -38.53 -25.39
N LEU A 298 -6.31 -38.01 -25.24
CA LEU A 298 -7.24 -38.36 -24.18
C LEU A 298 -8.43 -39.19 -24.66
N LEU A 299 -8.92 -38.96 -25.87
CA LEU A 299 -10.07 -39.63 -26.47
C LEU A 299 -9.64 -40.63 -27.54
#